data_6b5a9b51d2128218a1ca5c57e7ecf896
#
_entry.id   6b5a9b51d2128218a1ca5c57e7ecf896
#
_cell.length_a   1.000
_cell.length_b   1.000
_cell.length_c   1.000
_cell.angle_alpha   90.00
_cell.angle_beta   90.00
_cell.angle_gamma   90.00
#
_symmetry.space_group_name_H-M   'P 1'
#
loop_
_entity.id
_entity.type
_entity.pdbx_description
1 polymer ?
#
loop_
_entity_poly.entity_id
_entity_poly.type
_entity_poly.pdbx_seq_one_letter_code
_entity_poly.pdbx_strand_id
1 'polypeptide(L)'
;MYHIGVVGCGKIAQVRHIPEYASHPDAKLWAFYDLNQSRAETLAKKYGAKAYASVEELLNDPQIDAVSVCVANHAHAQITIAALKAGKHVLCEKPMAVTLQECEEMVHTAKETGKFLMIGHNQRLARAHVLAK
;
A
#
# COMPACT_ATOMS: atom_id res chain seq x y z
N MET A 1 5.56 -2.77 -16.38
CA MET A 1 5.83 -3.24 -15.02
C MET A 1 5.43 -2.16 -14.01
N TYR A 2 4.69 -2.53 -13.00
CA TYR A 2 4.22 -1.59 -11.98
C TYR A 2 5.21 -1.49 -10.84
N HIS A 3 5.53 -0.27 -10.46
CA HIS A 3 6.43 -0.01 -9.35
C HIS A 3 5.62 0.17 -8.06
N ILE A 4 5.95 -0.61 -7.06
CA ILE A 4 5.18 -0.70 -5.82
C ILE A 4 5.96 -0.09 -4.66
N GLY A 5 5.30 0.82 -3.93
CA GLY A 5 5.80 1.32 -2.66
C GLY A 5 5.07 0.62 -1.51
N VAL A 6 5.80 0.28 -0.47
CA VAL A 6 5.21 -0.37 0.71
C VAL A 6 5.34 0.58 1.90
N VAL A 7 4.21 1.00 2.43
CA VAL A 7 4.15 1.87 3.60
C VAL A 7 3.75 1.03 4.81
N GLY A 8 4.69 0.86 5.74
CA GLY A 8 4.53 -0.03 6.86
C GLY A 8 5.10 -1.41 6.54
N CYS A 9 6.21 -1.75 7.16
CA CYS A 9 6.97 -2.95 6.85
C CYS A 9 6.93 -3.97 8.00
N GLY A 10 5.78 -4.06 8.68
CA GLY A 10 5.59 -5.00 9.76
C GLY A 10 5.37 -6.42 9.27
N LYS A 11 4.87 -7.27 10.16
CA LYS A 11 4.74 -8.70 9.89
C LYS A 11 3.88 -9.00 8.66
N ILE A 12 2.72 -8.35 8.54
CA ILE A 12 1.81 -8.65 7.43
C ILE A 12 2.44 -8.26 6.09
N ALA A 13 3.17 -7.16 6.05
CA ALA A 13 3.88 -6.76 4.84
C ALA A 13 4.94 -7.79 4.47
N GLN A 14 5.74 -8.22 5.44
CA GLN A 14 6.83 -9.15 5.21
C GLN A 14 6.37 -10.55 4.85
N VAL A 15 5.25 -10.99 5.41
CA VAL A 15 4.74 -12.35 5.20
C VAL A 15 3.90 -12.46 3.94
N ARG A 16 3.16 -11.40 3.58
CA ARG A 16 2.21 -11.46 2.48
C ARG A 16 2.51 -10.50 1.33
N HIS A 17 2.46 -9.20 1.61
CA HIS A 17 2.53 -8.21 0.52
C HIS A 17 3.84 -8.26 -0.24
N ILE A 18 4.93 -8.21 0.49
CA ILE A 18 6.26 -8.14 -0.12
C ILE A 18 6.59 -9.40 -0.93
N PRO A 19 6.41 -10.61 -0.37
CA PRO A 19 6.70 -11.82 -1.16
C PRO A 19 5.82 -11.95 -2.40
N GLU A 20 4.55 -11.56 -2.32
CA GLU A 20 3.64 -11.65 -3.46
C GLU A 20 4.07 -10.71 -4.58
N TYR A 21 4.45 -9.47 -4.25
CA TYR A 21 4.97 -8.56 -5.27
C TYR A 21 6.30 -9.03 -5.82
N ALA A 22 7.17 -9.56 -4.97
CA ALA A 22 8.48 -10.02 -5.40
C ALA A 22 8.39 -11.16 -6.41
N SER A 23 7.35 -12.00 -6.30
CA SER A 23 7.17 -13.14 -7.20
C SER A 23 6.29 -12.83 -8.41
N HIS A 24 5.65 -11.66 -8.45
CA HIS A 24 4.76 -11.32 -9.56
C HIS A 24 5.55 -10.74 -10.74
N PRO A 25 5.34 -11.25 -11.96
CA PRO A 25 6.15 -10.83 -13.10
C PRO A 25 5.92 -9.38 -13.52
N ASP A 26 4.77 -8.80 -13.20
CA ASP A 26 4.44 -7.43 -13.61
C ASP A 26 4.61 -6.39 -12.50
N ALA A 27 5.12 -6.80 -11.34
CA ALA A 27 5.32 -5.91 -10.21
C ALA A 27 6.78 -5.86 -9.81
N LYS A 28 7.23 -4.66 -9.42
CA LYS A 28 8.57 -4.48 -8.91
C LYS A 28 8.50 -3.72 -7.59
N LEU A 29 9.12 -4.25 -6.56
CA LEU A 29 9.25 -3.55 -5.29
C LEU A 29 10.21 -2.38 -5.49
N TRP A 30 9.69 -1.16 -5.33
CA TRP A 30 10.41 0.05 -5.65
C TRP A 30 10.88 0.83 -4.44
N ALA A 31 10.04 0.88 -3.40
CA ALA A 31 10.33 1.70 -2.23
C ALA A 31 9.68 1.15 -0.98
N PHE A 32 10.29 1.43 0.17
CA PHE A 32 9.80 1.04 1.48
C PHE A 32 9.82 2.23 2.43
N TYR A 33 8.83 2.28 3.30
CA TYR A 33 8.80 3.19 4.43
C TYR A 33 8.28 2.46 5.66
N ASP A 34 8.90 2.72 6.82
CA ASP A 34 8.45 2.22 8.11
C ASP A 34 8.86 3.22 9.20
N LEU A 35 8.11 3.27 10.29
CA LEU A 35 8.50 4.08 11.44
C LEU A 35 9.86 3.65 11.97
N ASN A 36 10.17 2.37 11.86
CA ASN A 36 11.50 1.84 12.13
C ASN A 36 12.32 1.95 10.84
N GLN A 37 13.12 2.99 10.74
CA GLN A 37 13.92 3.27 9.55
C GLN A 37 14.85 2.11 9.20
N SER A 38 15.44 1.48 10.20
CA SER A 38 16.32 0.33 10.02
C SER A 38 15.64 -0.81 9.29
N ARG A 39 14.37 -1.07 9.61
CA ARG A 39 13.59 -2.13 8.98
C ARG A 39 13.35 -1.82 7.50
N ALA A 40 13.00 -0.58 7.18
CA ALA A 40 12.80 -0.17 5.80
C ALA A 40 14.10 -0.29 5.01
N GLU A 41 15.21 0.11 5.58
CA GLU A 41 16.53 0.01 4.94
C GLU A 41 16.95 -1.43 4.69
N THR A 42 16.69 -2.31 5.65
CA THR A 42 17.01 -3.73 5.50
C THR A 42 16.25 -4.35 4.32
N LEU A 43 14.96 -4.06 4.22
CA LEU A 43 14.14 -4.55 3.14
C LEU A 43 14.53 -3.95 1.80
N ALA A 44 14.86 -2.66 1.79
CA ALA A 44 15.31 -2.00 0.57
C ALA A 44 16.57 -2.65 0.02
N LYS A 45 17.52 -2.97 0.88
CA LYS A 45 18.74 -3.68 0.47
C LYS A 45 18.42 -5.06 -0.09
N LYS A 46 17.52 -5.78 0.56
CA LYS A 46 17.19 -7.15 0.16
C LYS A 46 16.57 -7.21 -1.23
N TYR A 47 15.76 -6.23 -1.57
CA TYR A 47 15.01 -6.23 -2.83
C TYR A 47 15.53 -5.25 -3.87
N GLY A 48 16.63 -4.56 -3.60
CA GLY A 48 17.17 -3.59 -4.53
C GLY A 48 16.28 -2.36 -4.70
N ALA A 49 15.65 -1.94 -3.62
CA ALA A 49 14.70 -0.83 -3.62
C ALA A 49 15.22 0.35 -2.80
N LYS A 50 14.40 1.38 -2.68
CA LYS A 50 14.73 2.58 -1.91
C LYS A 50 14.04 2.57 -0.57
N ALA A 51 14.68 3.13 0.46
CA ALA A 51 14.06 3.36 1.75
C ALA A 51 13.87 4.87 1.92
N TYR A 52 12.62 5.30 2.10
CA TYR A 52 12.32 6.71 2.30
C TYR A 52 12.17 7.03 3.78
N ALA A 53 12.53 8.25 4.15
CA ALA A 53 12.47 8.70 5.53
C ALA A 53 11.06 9.16 5.94
N SER A 54 10.18 9.41 4.98
CA SER A 54 8.80 9.82 5.27
C SER A 54 7.85 9.27 4.23
N VAL A 55 6.58 9.19 4.60
CA VAL A 55 5.51 8.80 3.67
C VAL A 55 5.43 9.79 2.53
N GLU A 56 5.56 11.07 2.83
CA GLU A 56 5.47 12.13 1.82
C GLU A 56 6.52 11.97 0.74
N GLU A 57 7.75 11.68 1.13
CA GLU A 57 8.82 11.47 0.15
C GLU A 57 8.54 10.27 -0.74
N LEU A 58 8.04 9.19 -0.15
CA LEU A 58 7.67 8.01 -0.92
C LEU A 58 6.55 8.33 -1.91
N LEU A 59 5.53 9.02 -1.45
CA LEU A 59 4.38 9.36 -2.30
C LEU A 59 4.72 10.39 -3.39
N ASN A 60 5.77 11.17 -3.21
CA ASN A 60 6.22 12.13 -4.20
C ASN A 60 7.10 11.52 -5.29
N ASP A 61 7.45 10.25 -5.16
CA ASP A 61 8.26 9.59 -6.19
C ASP A 61 7.38 9.28 -7.42
N PRO A 62 7.64 9.92 -8.56
CA PRO A 62 6.79 9.73 -9.74
C PRO A 62 6.92 8.34 -10.37
N GLN A 63 7.93 7.57 -9.98
CA GLN A 63 8.12 6.22 -10.50
C GLN A 63 7.22 5.20 -9.82
N ILE A 64 6.59 5.55 -8.69
CA ILE A 64 5.72 4.64 -7.97
C ILE A 64 4.31 4.70 -8.56
N ASP A 65 3.80 3.55 -8.97
CA ASP A 65 2.46 3.42 -9.55
C ASP A 65 1.39 3.09 -8.52
N ALA A 66 1.76 2.29 -7.53
CA ALA A 66 0.83 1.80 -6.53
C ALA A 66 1.51 1.66 -5.18
N VAL A 67 0.72 1.71 -4.12
CA VAL A 67 1.20 1.66 -2.75
C VAL A 67 0.41 0.64 -1.95
N SER A 68 1.11 -0.19 -1.17
CA SER A 68 0.48 -1.05 -0.17
C SER A 68 0.57 -0.35 1.18
N VAL A 69 -0.57 -0.15 1.82
CA VAL A 69 -0.66 0.52 3.12
C VAL A 69 -0.83 -0.54 4.20
N CYS A 70 0.23 -0.80 4.95
CA CYS A 70 0.29 -1.87 5.95
C CYS A 70 0.64 -1.32 7.33
N VAL A 71 0.19 -0.11 7.63
CA VAL A 71 0.46 0.57 8.89
C VAL A 71 -0.59 0.22 9.94
N ALA A 72 -0.44 0.80 11.15
CA ALA A 72 -1.43 0.62 12.20
C ALA A 72 -2.81 1.13 11.75
N ASN A 73 -3.87 0.51 12.26
CA ASN A 73 -5.24 0.74 11.82
C ASN A 73 -5.63 2.22 11.80
N HIS A 74 -5.23 2.98 12.81
CA HIS A 74 -5.62 4.37 12.91
C HIS A 74 -5.01 5.28 11.85
N ALA A 75 -3.99 4.82 11.16
CA ALA A 75 -3.33 5.59 10.11
C ALA A 75 -3.76 5.20 8.69
N HIS A 76 -4.59 4.16 8.54
CA HIS A 76 -4.99 3.66 7.22
C HIS A 76 -5.64 4.73 6.34
N ALA A 77 -6.64 5.42 6.88
CA ALA A 77 -7.40 6.40 6.12
C ALA A 77 -6.52 7.56 5.67
N GLN A 78 -5.77 8.11 6.59
CA GLN A 78 -4.93 9.28 6.32
C GLN A 78 -3.91 9.00 5.22
N ILE A 79 -3.20 7.89 5.34
CA ILE A 79 -2.16 7.53 4.37
C ILE A 79 -2.77 7.14 3.04
N THR A 80 -3.88 6.39 3.06
CA THR A 80 -4.57 5.99 1.85
C THR A 80 -5.05 7.21 1.06
N ILE A 81 -5.67 8.16 1.73
CA ILE A 81 -6.14 9.39 1.10
C ILE A 81 -4.98 10.16 0.48
N ALA A 82 -3.88 10.30 1.23
CA ALA A 82 -2.70 10.98 0.72
C ALA A 82 -2.12 10.29 -0.53
N ALA A 83 -2.08 8.96 -0.51
CA ALA A 83 -1.57 8.19 -1.65
C ALA A 83 -2.45 8.35 -2.89
N LEU A 84 -3.77 8.29 -2.71
CA LEU A 84 -4.69 8.49 -3.81
C LEU A 84 -4.55 9.88 -4.42
N LYS A 85 -4.43 10.90 -3.58
CA LYS A 85 -4.23 12.28 -4.04
C LYS A 85 -2.89 12.47 -4.74
N ALA A 86 -1.90 11.67 -4.38
CA ALA A 86 -0.60 11.71 -5.05
C ALA A 86 -0.61 10.96 -6.39
N GLY A 87 -1.75 10.41 -6.79
CA GLY A 87 -1.90 9.73 -8.06
C GLY A 87 -1.50 8.26 -8.02
N LYS A 88 -1.54 7.64 -6.85
CA LYS A 88 -1.19 6.23 -6.70
C LYS A 88 -2.42 5.36 -6.52
N HIS A 89 -2.38 4.16 -7.07
CA HIS A 89 -3.36 3.13 -6.73
C HIS A 89 -3.01 2.60 -5.34
N VAL A 90 -4.00 2.17 -4.57
CA VAL A 90 -3.78 1.77 -3.18
C VAL A 90 -4.37 0.40 -2.87
N LEU A 91 -3.55 -0.46 -2.26
CA LEU A 91 -4.01 -1.66 -1.57
C LEU A 91 -3.84 -1.38 -0.08
N CYS A 92 -4.96 -1.21 0.62
CA CYS A 92 -4.96 -0.91 2.04
C CYS A 92 -5.29 -2.17 2.83
N GLU A 93 -4.49 -2.48 3.84
CA GLU A 93 -4.72 -3.66 4.68
C GLU A 93 -5.96 -3.45 5.56
N LYS A 94 -6.63 -4.51 5.91
CA LYS A 94 -7.81 -4.46 6.78
C LYS A 94 -7.44 -4.12 8.23
N PRO A 95 -8.34 -3.54 9.01
CA PRO A 95 -9.61 -2.96 8.58
C PRO A 95 -9.40 -1.69 7.78
N MET A 96 -10.36 -1.37 6.91
CA MET A 96 -10.24 -0.23 6.00
C MET A 96 -9.95 1.07 6.74
N ALA A 97 -10.68 1.31 7.82
CA ALA A 97 -10.52 2.51 8.62
C ALA A 97 -11.14 2.31 10.00
N VAL A 98 -10.94 3.28 10.88
CA VAL A 98 -11.47 3.22 12.25
C VAL A 98 -12.94 3.66 12.30
N THR A 99 -13.32 4.62 11.47
CA THR A 99 -14.69 5.15 11.48
C THR A 99 -15.33 5.04 10.09
N LEU A 100 -16.66 5.07 10.08
CA LEU A 100 -17.42 5.11 8.83
C LEU A 100 -17.08 6.35 8.01
N GLN A 101 -16.92 7.48 8.66
CA GLN A 101 -16.56 8.73 7.99
C GLN A 101 -15.24 8.59 7.25
N GLU A 102 -14.23 7.96 7.86
CA GLU A 102 -12.96 7.72 7.20
C GLU A 102 -13.11 6.81 5.99
N CYS A 103 -13.93 5.78 6.09
CA CYS A 103 -14.20 4.89 4.97
C CYS A 103 -14.83 5.65 3.81
N GLU A 104 -15.79 6.52 4.11
CA GLU A 104 -16.45 7.33 3.09
C GLU A 104 -15.48 8.29 2.40
N GLU A 105 -14.59 8.91 3.17
CA GLU A 105 -13.57 9.80 2.62
C GLU A 105 -12.60 9.06 1.70
N MET A 106 -12.22 7.86 2.08
CA MET A 106 -11.32 7.04 1.24
C MET A 106 -11.98 6.69 -0.09
N VAL A 107 -13.23 6.25 -0.05
CA VAL A 107 -13.98 5.91 -1.27
C VAL A 107 -14.18 7.14 -2.14
N HIS A 108 -14.56 8.25 -1.53
CA HIS A 108 -14.76 9.51 -2.25
C HIS A 108 -13.47 9.97 -2.94
N THR A 109 -12.35 9.92 -2.23
CA THR A 109 -11.06 10.31 -2.78
C THR A 109 -10.67 9.40 -3.94
N ALA A 110 -10.91 8.10 -3.84
CA ALA A 110 -10.63 7.17 -4.92
C ALA A 110 -11.41 7.54 -6.19
N LYS A 111 -12.70 7.89 -6.02
CA LYS A 111 -13.52 8.31 -7.15
C LYS A 111 -13.06 9.62 -7.75
N GLU A 112 -12.72 10.59 -6.92
CA GLU A 112 -12.26 11.88 -7.40
C GLU A 112 -10.95 11.80 -8.17
N THR A 113 -10.03 10.98 -7.71
CA THR A 113 -8.71 10.86 -8.33
C THR A 113 -8.69 9.88 -9.49
N GLY A 114 -9.72 9.05 -9.63
CA GLY A 114 -9.77 8.01 -10.65
C GLY A 114 -8.80 6.86 -10.41
N LYS A 115 -8.33 6.70 -9.17
CA LYS A 115 -7.39 5.64 -8.82
C LYS A 115 -8.10 4.48 -8.14
N PHE A 116 -7.52 3.30 -8.24
CA PHE A 116 -8.09 2.10 -7.62
C PHE A 116 -7.75 2.06 -6.14
N LEU A 117 -8.75 1.71 -5.35
CA LEU A 117 -8.59 1.44 -3.93
C LEU A 117 -9.11 0.03 -3.67
N MET A 118 -8.24 -0.84 -3.19
CA MET A 118 -8.60 -2.20 -2.82
C MET A 118 -8.27 -2.42 -1.35
N ILE A 119 -9.18 -3.05 -0.62
CA ILE A 119 -8.95 -3.40 0.78
C ILE A 119 -8.46 -4.84 0.84
N GLY A 120 -7.33 -5.05 1.53
CA GLY A 120 -6.67 -6.33 1.56
C GLY A 120 -7.30 -7.35 2.49
N HIS A 121 -8.51 -7.76 2.20
CA HIS A 121 -9.14 -8.88 2.92
C HIS A 121 -8.74 -10.17 2.24
N ASN A 122 -8.07 -11.05 2.95
CA ASN A 122 -7.64 -12.34 2.38
C ASN A 122 -8.78 -13.10 1.74
N GLN A 123 -9.93 -13.10 2.38
CA GLN A 123 -11.10 -13.79 1.85
C GLN A 123 -11.63 -13.14 0.58
N ARG A 124 -11.46 -11.84 0.44
CA ARG A 124 -11.86 -11.14 -0.78
C ARG A 124 -10.98 -11.48 -1.96
N LEU A 125 -9.76 -11.83 -1.69
CA LEU A 125 -8.83 -12.26 -2.73
C LEU A 125 -9.01 -13.73 -3.05
N ALA A 126 -9.78 -14.45 -2.25
CA ALA A 126 -10.12 -15.83 -2.55
C ALA A 126 -10.97 -15.89 -3.81
N ARG A 127 -10.79 -16.96 -4.58
CA ARG A 127 -11.44 -17.14 -5.86
C ARG A 127 -12.96 -16.93 -5.83
N ALA A 128 -13.62 -17.47 -4.82
CA ALA A 128 -15.07 -17.35 -4.69
C ALA A 128 -15.53 -15.90 -4.58
N HIS A 129 -14.80 -15.10 -3.85
CA HIS A 129 -15.13 -13.70 -3.68
C HIS A 129 -14.91 -12.89 -4.95
N VAL A 130 -13.88 -13.19 -5.67
CA VAL A 130 -13.59 -12.54 -6.95
C VAL A 130 -14.70 -12.83 -7.94
N LEU A 131 -15.18 -14.06 -7.98
CA LEU A 131 -16.24 -14.46 -8.90
C LEU A 131 -17.60 -13.91 -8.51
N ALA A 132 -17.81 -13.64 -7.23
CA ALA A 132 -19.07 -13.13 -6.72
C ALA A 132 -19.29 -11.65 -7.02
N LYS A 133 -18.28 -10.96 -7.44
CA LYS A 133 -18.41 -9.56 -7.84
C LYS A 133 -18.93 -9.44 -9.29
#